data_0dc120239c92bbec129c7ea41d29cf54
#
_entry.id   0dc120239c92bbec129c7ea41d29cf54
#
_cell.length_a   1.000
_cell.length_b   1.000
_cell.length_c   1.000
_cell.angle_alpha   90.00
_cell.angle_beta   90.00
_cell.angle_gamma   90.00
#
_symmetry.space_group_name_H-M   'P 1'
#
loop_
_entity.id
_entity.type
_entity.pdbx_description
1 polymer ?
#
loop_
_entity_poly.entity_id
_entity_poly.type
_entity_poly.pdbx_seq_one_letter_code
_entity_poly.pdbx_strand_id
1 'polypeptide(L)'
;MKKKVLALAAAITLVAPWQSVAFAHENEVGNKVRVIQYWSAEDKHAEGVNSHLWIVNRAIDIMSRNTTVVKQDQVALLNEWRTELENGIYAADYENPYYDNSTFASHFYDPDTGKTYIPFAKQAKETGAKYFKLAGEAYQKQEIKQAFFYLGLSLHYLGDVNQPMHAANFTNLSYPQGFHSKYENFVDTIKNNYKVADGNGYWNWKGVNPEDWIHGAAVAAKQDYAGIVNGTTKDWFVRAAVSQEYADKWRAEVTLTTGKRLVEAQRVTAGYIQLWFDTYVNR
;
A
#
# COMPACT_ATOMS: atom_id res chain seq x y z
N MET A 1 45.99 51.93 -22.80
CA MET A 1 44.77 51.21 -23.12
C MET A 1 44.96 49.72 -22.80
N LYS A 2 44.47 49.22 -21.67
CA LYS A 2 44.62 47.83 -21.24
C LYS A 2 43.27 47.12 -21.51
N LYS A 3 43.26 46.13 -22.44
CA LYS A 3 42.14 45.27 -22.69
C LYS A 3 42.04 44.20 -21.59
N LYS A 4 40.93 44.18 -20.85
CA LYS A 4 40.58 43.08 -19.94
C LYS A 4 39.93 41.97 -20.73
N VAL A 5 40.51 40.79 -20.72
CA VAL A 5 39.92 39.55 -21.23
C VAL A 5 39.13 38.94 -20.10
N LEU A 6 37.83 38.80 -20.30
CA LEU A 6 36.92 38.08 -19.37
C LEU A 6 36.97 36.60 -19.76
N ALA A 7 37.49 35.76 -18.88
CA ALA A 7 37.40 34.32 -19.03
C ALA A 7 36.04 33.83 -18.47
N LEU A 8 35.19 33.29 -19.36
CA LEU A 8 33.95 32.64 -19.00
C LEU A 8 34.23 31.19 -18.67
N ALA A 9 34.20 30.83 -17.38
CA ALA A 9 34.26 29.43 -16.97
C ALA A 9 32.90 28.77 -17.15
N ALA A 10 32.77 27.92 -18.14
CA ALA A 10 31.62 27.05 -18.31
C ALA A 10 31.73 25.87 -17.33
N ALA A 11 30.90 25.85 -16.30
CA ALA A 11 30.75 24.68 -15.45
C ALA A 11 29.92 23.63 -16.21
N ILE A 12 30.56 22.60 -16.71
CA ILE A 12 29.88 21.41 -17.25
C ILE A 12 29.49 20.55 -16.07
N THR A 13 28.23 20.60 -15.69
CA THR A 13 27.62 19.62 -14.79
C THR A 13 27.43 18.31 -15.54
N LEU A 14 28.29 17.35 -15.30
CA LEU A 14 28.12 15.97 -15.71
C LEU A 14 26.95 15.38 -14.92
N VAL A 15 25.77 15.34 -15.53
CA VAL A 15 24.67 14.51 -15.06
C VAL A 15 24.98 13.06 -15.47
N ALA A 16 25.52 12.28 -14.55
CA ALA A 16 25.65 10.86 -14.76
C ALA A 16 24.23 10.24 -14.79
N PRO A 17 23.91 9.40 -15.79
CA PRO A 17 22.65 8.66 -15.76
C PRO A 17 22.68 7.66 -14.62
N TRP A 18 21.75 7.79 -13.70
CA TRP A 18 21.52 6.83 -12.62
C TRP A 18 21.02 5.53 -13.26
N GLN A 19 21.92 4.58 -13.42
CA GLN A 19 21.53 3.22 -13.76
C GLN A 19 20.94 2.59 -12.51
N SER A 20 19.64 2.31 -12.54
CA SER A 20 18.97 1.46 -11.57
C SER A 20 19.60 0.07 -11.61
N VAL A 21 20.28 -0.33 -10.54
CA VAL A 21 20.81 -1.68 -10.40
C VAL A 21 19.64 -2.60 -10.07
N ALA A 22 19.12 -3.27 -11.09
CA ALA A 22 18.16 -4.34 -10.95
C ALA A 22 18.90 -5.62 -10.52
N PHE A 23 18.57 -6.16 -9.35
CA PHE A 23 18.99 -7.50 -8.98
C PHE A 23 18.04 -8.49 -9.64
N ALA A 24 18.50 -9.11 -10.73
CA ALA A 24 17.79 -10.18 -11.40
C ALA A 24 17.97 -11.50 -10.63
N HIS A 25 16.87 -12.18 -10.35
CA HIS A 25 16.88 -13.60 -10.04
C HIS A 25 16.59 -14.34 -11.35
N GLU A 26 17.61 -15.01 -11.89
CA GLU A 26 17.45 -15.84 -13.07
C GLU A 26 16.59 -17.07 -12.72
N ASN A 27 15.40 -17.14 -13.34
CA ASN A 27 14.81 -18.41 -13.78
C ASN A 27 14.42 -18.21 -15.24
N GLU A 28 15.02 -19.03 -16.09
CA GLU A 28 14.84 -19.02 -17.54
C GLU A 28 13.38 -19.23 -17.90
N VAL A 29 12.79 -18.29 -18.58
CA VAL A 29 12.07 -18.31 -19.84
C VAL A 29 11.50 -16.90 -20.10
N GLY A 30 12.04 -16.19 -21.10
CA GLY A 30 11.42 -14.98 -21.67
C GLY A 30 11.79 -13.66 -20.99
N ASN A 31 12.75 -12.94 -21.56
CA ASN A 31 13.21 -11.60 -21.17
C ASN A 31 12.06 -10.58 -21.02
N LYS A 32 11.53 -10.42 -19.81
CA LYS A 32 10.91 -9.18 -19.35
C LYS A 32 11.60 -8.82 -18.03
N VAL A 33 12.34 -7.72 -18.01
CA VAL A 33 12.82 -7.10 -16.78
C VAL A 33 11.60 -6.77 -15.94
N ARG A 34 11.28 -7.62 -14.95
CA ARG A 34 10.26 -7.31 -13.95
C ARG A 34 10.86 -6.29 -12.98
N VAL A 35 10.38 -5.07 -13.04
CA VAL A 35 10.55 -4.11 -11.96
C VAL A 35 9.72 -4.66 -10.80
N ILE A 36 10.39 -5.15 -9.75
CA ILE A 36 9.71 -5.72 -8.58
C ILE A 36 9.10 -4.55 -7.81
N GLN A 37 7.78 -4.55 -7.69
CA GLN A 37 6.99 -3.52 -7.02
C GLN A 37 6.29 -4.08 -5.76
N TYR A 38 6.18 -3.29 -4.84
CA TYR A 38 5.63 -2.96 -3.51
C TYR A 38 4.44 -3.81 -3.06
N TRP A 39 4.20 -3.93 -1.74
CA TRP A 39 3.10 -4.64 -1.07
C TRP A 39 2.17 -5.16 -2.16
N SER A 40 2.61 -6.28 -2.76
CA SER A 40 2.52 -6.48 -4.19
C SER A 40 1.07 -6.53 -4.68
N ALA A 41 0.77 -5.81 -5.75
CA ALA A 41 -0.41 -6.00 -6.56
C ALA A 41 -0.03 -6.62 -7.92
N GLU A 42 0.94 -7.55 -7.94
CA GLU A 42 1.53 -8.08 -9.18
C GLU A 42 0.56 -8.81 -10.11
N ASP A 43 -0.56 -9.30 -9.56
CA ASP A 43 -1.61 -9.94 -10.35
C ASP A 43 -2.98 -9.41 -9.92
N LYS A 44 -3.86 -9.15 -10.91
CA LYS A 44 -5.20 -8.62 -10.67
C LYS A 44 -6.07 -9.56 -9.82
N HIS A 45 -5.88 -10.87 -9.97
CA HIS A 45 -6.81 -11.88 -9.47
C HIS A 45 -6.13 -12.96 -8.60
N ALA A 46 -4.80 -12.91 -8.43
CA ALA A 46 -4.04 -13.89 -7.67
C ALA A 46 -3.60 -13.35 -6.31
N GLU A 47 -4.34 -13.70 -5.24
CA GLU A 47 -4.01 -13.33 -3.85
C GLU A 47 -2.58 -13.71 -3.44
N GLY A 48 -2.00 -14.76 -4.02
CA GLY A 48 -0.67 -15.26 -3.66
C GLY A 48 0.43 -14.22 -3.79
N VAL A 49 0.30 -13.36 -4.80
CA VAL A 49 1.26 -12.30 -5.17
C VAL A 49 0.62 -10.92 -5.15
N ASN A 50 -0.44 -10.75 -4.34
CA ASN A 50 -1.15 -9.49 -4.18
C ASN A 50 -1.69 -9.37 -2.74
N SER A 51 -0.93 -8.68 -1.89
CA SER A 51 -1.31 -8.47 -0.49
C SER A 51 -2.49 -7.54 -0.33
N HIS A 52 -2.67 -6.53 -1.21
CA HIS A 52 -3.84 -5.66 -1.19
C HIS A 52 -5.12 -6.46 -1.47
N LEU A 53 -5.10 -7.28 -2.53
CA LEU A 53 -6.21 -8.16 -2.86
C LEU A 53 -6.51 -9.14 -1.72
N TRP A 54 -5.46 -9.73 -1.12
CA TRP A 54 -5.62 -10.63 0.02
C TRP A 54 -6.30 -9.94 1.20
N ILE A 55 -5.87 -8.73 1.58
CA ILE A 55 -6.48 -7.95 2.67
C ILE A 55 -7.96 -7.68 2.38
N VAL A 56 -8.29 -7.24 1.17
CA VAL A 56 -9.69 -6.94 0.79
C VAL A 56 -10.54 -8.20 0.80
N ASN A 57 -10.05 -9.31 0.30
CA ASN A 57 -10.77 -10.58 0.34
C ASN A 57 -11.00 -11.07 1.78
N ARG A 58 -10.01 -10.92 2.66
CA ARG A 58 -10.20 -11.24 4.10
C ARG A 58 -11.18 -10.26 4.77
N ALA A 59 -11.17 -8.98 4.38
CA ALA A 59 -12.17 -8.03 4.85
C ALA A 59 -13.60 -8.41 4.44
N ILE A 60 -13.81 -8.88 3.21
CA ILE A 60 -15.12 -9.39 2.75
C ILE A 60 -15.50 -10.66 3.53
N ASP A 61 -14.57 -11.56 3.82
CA ASP A 61 -14.79 -12.73 4.67
C ASP A 61 -15.23 -12.33 6.10
N ILE A 62 -14.59 -11.30 6.69
CA ILE A 62 -14.99 -10.72 7.97
C ILE A 62 -16.44 -10.21 7.88
N MET A 63 -16.76 -9.43 6.85
CA MET A 63 -18.11 -8.88 6.65
C MET A 63 -19.16 -9.98 6.52
N SER A 64 -18.88 -11.05 5.76
CA SER A 64 -19.80 -12.16 5.56
C SER A 64 -20.18 -12.92 6.84
N ARG A 65 -19.29 -12.90 7.84
CA ARG A 65 -19.45 -13.59 9.14
C ARG A 65 -20.07 -12.72 10.22
N ASN A 66 -20.11 -11.40 10.04
CA ASN A 66 -20.58 -10.46 11.06
C ASN A 66 -21.98 -9.92 10.72
N THR A 67 -22.96 -10.83 10.59
CA THR A 67 -24.34 -10.57 10.14
C THR A 67 -25.16 -9.66 11.06
N THR A 68 -24.69 -9.38 12.27
CA THR A 68 -25.30 -8.42 13.18
C THR A 68 -25.01 -6.96 12.85
N VAL A 69 -23.95 -6.73 12.08
CA VAL A 69 -23.51 -5.38 11.65
C VAL A 69 -23.66 -5.22 10.15
N VAL A 70 -23.30 -6.25 9.39
CA VAL A 70 -23.24 -6.25 7.93
C VAL A 70 -24.47 -6.95 7.35
N LYS A 71 -25.17 -6.30 6.44
CA LYS A 71 -26.27 -6.91 5.70
C LYS A 71 -25.74 -7.85 4.62
N GLN A 72 -26.41 -8.97 4.40
CA GLN A 72 -25.95 -9.98 3.43
C GLN A 72 -26.05 -9.52 1.97
N ASP A 73 -26.94 -8.59 1.67
CA ASP A 73 -27.02 -7.94 0.35
C ASP A 73 -25.77 -7.10 0.02
N GLN A 74 -25.12 -6.49 1.02
CA GLN A 74 -23.85 -5.78 0.85
C GLN A 74 -22.73 -6.75 0.44
N VAL A 75 -22.66 -7.92 1.09
CA VAL A 75 -21.68 -8.97 0.74
C VAL A 75 -21.98 -9.54 -0.65
N ALA A 76 -23.25 -9.75 -0.98
CA ALA A 76 -23.66 -10.19 -2.31
C ALA A 76 -23.21 -9.19 -3.39
N LEU A 77 -23.42 -7.89 -3.15
CA LEU A 77 -23.03 -6.83 -4.07
C LEU A 77 -21.50 -6.74 -4.26
N LEU A 78 -20.72 -6.89 -3.17
CA LEU A 78 -19.24 -6.97 -3.26
C LEU A 78 -18.78 -8.16 -4.11
N ASN A 79 -19.44 -9.31 -3.98
CA ASN A 79 -19.12 -10.49 -4.77
C ASN A 79 -19.56 -10.37 -6.23
N GLU A 80 -20.69 -9.75 -6.51
CA GLU A 80 -21.19 -9.47 -7.87
C GLU A 80 -20.20 -8.59 -8.66
N TRP A 81 -19.68 -7.53 -8.01
CA TRP A 81 -18.76 -6.56 -8.63
C TRP A 81 -17.30 -6.78 -8.25
N ARG A 82 -16.95 -8.00 -7.83
CA ARG A 82 -15.62 -8.34 -7.36
C ARG A 82 -14.52 -8.05 -8.39
N THR A 83 -14.76 -8.41 -9.64
CA THR A 83 -13.80 -8.17 -10.73
C THR A 83 -13.45 -6.69 -10.87
N GLU A 84 -14.43 -5.81 -10.75
CA GLU A 84 -14.17 -4.36 -10.86
C GLU A 84 -13.44 -3.82 -9.63
N LEU A 85 -13.76 -4.34 -8.45
CA LEU A 85 -13.04 -4.03 -7.22
C LEU A 85 -11.55 -4.43 -7.33
N GLU A 86 -11.28 -5.65 -7.81
CA GLU A 86 -9.94 -6.18 -8.04
C GLU A 86 -9.18 -5.38 -9.10
N ASN A 87 -9.84 -5.00 -10.20
CA ASN A 87 -9.28 -4.12 -11.22
C ASN A 87 -8.87 -2.76 -10.63
N GLY A 88 -9.68 -2.17 -9.75
CA GLY A 88 -9.35 -0.91 -9.07
C GLY A 88 -8.15 -1.05 -8.14
N ILE A 89 -8.07 -2.13 -7.35
CA ILE A 89 -6.92 -2.43 -6.48
C ILE A 89 -5.63 -2.50 -7.30
N TYR A 90 -5.65 -3.21 -8.42
CA TYR A 90 -4.49 -3.33 -9.30
C TYR A 90 -4.12 -2.01 -10.00
N ALA A 91 -5.12 -1.26 -10.45
CA ALA A 91 -4.92 -0.03 -11.23
C ALA A 91 -4.19 1.07 -10.45
N ALA A 92 -4.26 1.07 -9.12
CA ALA A 92 -3.55 2.04 -8.30
C ALA A 92 -2.03 2.01 -8.54
N ASP A 93 -1.45 0.83 -8.73
CA ASP A 93 -0.02 0.65 -9.03
C ASP A 93 0.29 0.71 -10.53
N TYR A 94 -0.48 -0.02 -11.34
CA TYR A 94 -0.10 -0.33 -12.72
C TYR A 94 -0.75 0.59 -13.77
N GLU A 95 -1.88 1.19 -13.44
CA GLU A 95 -2.56 2.18 -14.26
C GLU A 95 -2.62 3.52 -13.52
N ASN A 96 -1.61 3.81 -12.72
CA ASN A 96 -1.51 4.86 -11.71
C ASN A 96 -2.17 6.16 -12.19
N PRO A 97 -3.30 6.56 -11.57
CA PRO A 97 -4.12 7.67 -12.05
C PRO A 97 -3.47 9.05 -11.86
N TYR A 98 -2.35 9.11 -11.12
CA TYR A 98 -1.58 10.33 -10.88
C TYR A 98 -0.29 10.41 -11.67
N TYR A 99 0.00 9.40 -12.51
CA TYR A 99 1.19 9.35 -13.36
C TYR A 99 2.50 9.54 -12.59
N ASP A 100 2.54 9.09 -11.33
CA ASP A 100 3.73 9.14 -10.48
C ASP A 100 4.47 7.80 -10.39
N ASN A 101 4.34 6.96 -11.41
CA ASN A 101 4.90 5.60 -11.52
C ASN A 101 6.41 5.49 -11.27
N SER A 102 7.14 6.60 -11.39
CA SER A 102 8.57 6.65 -11.07
C SER A 102 8.86 6.89 -9.59
N THR A 103 7.88 7.41 -8.85
CA THR A 103 8.04 7.80 -7.45
C THR A 103 7.09 7.10 -6.51
N PHE A 104 5.87 6.78 -6.94
CA PHE A 104 4.78 6.26 -6.11
C PHE A 104 4.48 7.13 -4.87
N ALA A 105 4.71 8.43 -4.96
CA ALA A 105 4.54 9.35 -3.85
C ALA A 105 3.11 9.39 -3.32
N SER A 106 2.11 9.14 -4.19
CA SER A 106 0.69 9.08 -3.83
C SER A 106 0.33 7.88 -2.95
N HIS A 107 1.21 6.89 -2.79
CA HIS A 107 1.04 5.70 -1.95
C HIS A 107 1.57 5.87 -0.53
N PHE A 108 2.20 7.01 -0.22
CA PHE A 108 2.81 7.28 1.07
C PHE A 108 2.08 8.40 1.81
N TYR A 109 2.04 8.29 3.13
CA TYR A 109 1.49 9.32 4.00
C TYR A 109 2.05 9.23 5.41
N ASP A 110 2.89 10.17 5.79
CA ASP A 110 3.38 10.31 7.15
C ASP A 110 2.36 11.13 7.99
N PRO A 111 1.69 10.51 8.99
CA PRO A 111 0.66 11.17 9.77
C PRO A 111 1.18 12.30 10.68
N ASP A 112 2.47 12.30 11.07
CA ASP A 112 3.04 13.35 11.92
C ASP A 112 3.30 14.63 11.14
N THR A 113 3.67 14.50 9.87
CA THR A 113 3.94 15.66 9.00
C THR A 113 2.78 16.02 8.09
N GLY A 114 1.83 15.11 7.92
CA GLY A 114 0.72 15.26 6.97
C GLY A 114 1.15 15.18 5.51
N LYS A 115 2.33 14.61 5.19
CA LYS A 115 2.95 14.66 3.86
C LYS A 115 3.45 13.30 3.40
N THR A 116 3.66 13.17 2.10
CA THR A 116 4.50 12.13 1.50
C THR A 116 5.97 12.57 1.46
N TYR A 117 6.88 11.70 1.04
CA TYR A 117 8.32 11.97 0.95
C TYR A 117 8.71 12.93 -0.21
N ILE A 118 7.79 13.24 -1.12
CA ILE A 118 7.99 14.24 -2.18
C ILE A 118 7.20 15.50 -1.85
N PRO A 119 7.85 16.67 -1.71
CA PRO A 119 7.16 17.92 -1.47
C PRO A 119 6.09 18.21 -2.54
N PHE A 120 4.91 18.63 -2.10
CA PHE A 120 3.77 19.01 -2.95
C PHE A 120 3.13 17.87 -3.78
N ALA A 121 3.63 16.64 -3.68
CA ALA A 121 2.99 15.49 -4.31
C ALA A 121 1.68 15.12 -3.58
N LYS A 122 0.78 14.45 -4.32
CA LYS A 122 -0.40 13.82 -3.71
C LYS A 122 0.05 12.72 -2.75
N GLN A 123 -0.73 12.48 -1.73
CA GLN A 123 -0.46 11.53 -0.66
C GLN A 123 -1.62 10.55 -0.47
N ALA A 124 -1.34 9.39 0.10
CA ALA A 124 -2.31 8.29 0.20
C ALA A 124 -3.62 8.67 0.92
N LYS A 125 -3.57 9.51 1.96
CA LYS A 125 -4.78 9.94 2.68
C LYS A 125 -5.76 10.69 1.78
N GLU A 126 -5.27 11.69 1.05
CA GLU A 126 -6.11 12.49 0.15
C GLU A 126 -6.60 11.65 -1.02
N THR A 127 -5.71 10.80 -1.56
CA THR A 127 -5.98 9.97 -2.72
C THR A 127 -7.03 8.92 -2.41
N GLY A 128 -6.86 8.17 -1.32
CA GLY A 128 -7.81 7.16 -0.89
C GLY A 128 -9.18 7.74 -0.56
N ALA A 129 -9.22 8.84 0.19
CA ALA A 129 -10.50 9.51 0.53
C ALA A 129 -11.21 10.10 -0.71
N LYS A 130 -10.46 10.61 -1.69
CA LYS A 130 -11.03 11.08 -2.96
C LYS A 130 -11.74 9.93 -3.69
N TYR A 131 -11.08 8.77 -3.83
CA TYR A 131 -11.69 7.63 -4.52
C TYR A 131 -12.85 7.01 -3.75
N PHE A 132 -12.85 7.04 -2.42
CA PHE A 132 -14.00 6.67 -1.61
C PHE A 132 -15.24 7.52 -1.96
N LYS A 133 -15.06 8.84 -2.07
CA LYS A 133 -16.14 9.77 -2.43
C LYS A 133 -16.60 9.56 -3.87
N LEU A 134 -15.66 9.43 -4.81
CA LEU A 134 -15.97 9.16 -6.22
C LEU A 134 -16.71 7.83 -6.41
N ALA A 135 -16.37 6.80 -5.64
CA ALA A 135 -17.08 5.54 -5.63
C ALA A 135 -18.56 5.72 -5.22
N GLY A 136 -18.79 6.51 -4.17
CA GLY A 136 -20.15 6.82 -3.72
C GLY A 136 -20.94 7.64 -4.73
N GLU A 137 -20.33 8.66 -5.33
CA GLU A 137 -20.97 9.49 -6.35
C GLU A 137 -21.32 8.68 -7.61
N ALA A 138 -20.46 7.78 -8.05
CA ALA A 138 -20.71 6.88 -9.16
C ALA A 138 -21.85 5.91 -8.84
N TYR A 139 -21.86 5.35 -7.61
CA TYR A 139 -22.95 4.48 -7.16
C TYR A 139 -24.33 5.18 -7.20
N GLN A 140 -24.39 6.41 -6.69
CA GLN A 140 -25.62 7.22 -6.70
C GLN A 140 -26.10 7.56 -8.12
N LYS A 141 -25.20 7.63 -9.09
CA LYS A 141 -25.53 7.81 -10.52
C LYS A 141 -25.86 6.51 -11.24
N GLN A 142 -25.92 5.37 -10.54
CA GLN A 142 -26.12 4.02 -11.12
C GLN A 142 -24.95 3.57 -12.04
N GLU A 143 -23.79 4.19 -11.93
CA GLU A 143 -22.54 3.81 -12.61
C GLU A 143 -21.82 2.73 -11.78
N ILE A 144 -22.49 1.60 -11.56
CA ILE A 144 -22.10 0.60 -10.54
C ILE A 144 -20.71 0.02 -10.81
N LYS A 145 -20.42 -0.31 -12.06
CA LYS A 145 -19.07 -0.76 -12.49
C LYS A 145 -17.99 0.21 -12.07
N GLN A 146 -18.17 1.50 -12.35
CA GLN A 146 -17.21 2.56 -12.01
C GLN A 146 -17.12 2.77 -10.49
N ALA A 147 -18.23 2.62 -9.76
CA ALA A 147 -18.27 2.74 -8.31
C ALA A 147 -17.34 1.71 -7.66
N PHE A 148 -17.43 0.42 -8.05
CA PHE A 148 -16.59 -0.62 -7.48
C PHE A 148 -15.13 -0.52 -7.93
N PHE A 149 -14.86 -0.05 -9.14
CA PHE A 149 -13.52 0.28 -9.57
C PHE A 149 -12.88 1.38 -8.69
N TYR A 150 -13.60 2.48 -8.45
CA TYR A 150 -13.13 3.55 -7.57
C TYR A 150 -13.00 3.09 -6.11
N LEU A 151 -13.91 2.25 -5.63
CA LEU A 151 -13.77 1.66 -4.29
C LEU A 151 -12.49 0.83 -4.20
N GLY A 152 -12.17 0.04 -5.21
CA GLY A 152 -10.92 -0.71 -5.29
C GLY A 152 -9.67 0.17 -5.20
N LEU A 153 -9.64 1.28 -5.94
CA LEU A 153 -8.58 2.30 -5.82
C LEU A 153 -8.46 2.82 -4.38
N SER A 154 -9.58 3.18 -3.75
CA SER A 154 -9.59 3.68 -2.37
C SER A 154 -9.04 2.67 -1.37
N LEU A 155 -9.41 1.39 -1.52
CA LEU A 155 -8.97 0.29 -0.66
C LEU A 155 -7.47 0.00 -0.80
N HIS A 156 -6.91 0.17 -1.98
CA HIS A 156 -5.48 0.07 -2.19
C HIS A 156 -4.71 1.09 -1.34
N TYR A 157 -5.05 2.38 -1.45
CA TYR A 157 -4.39 3.44 -0.67
C TYR A 157 -4.60 3.31 0.85
N LEU A 158 -5.74 2.77 1.29
CA LEU A 158 -5.94 2.38 2.69
C LEU A 158 -5.00 1.23 3.08
N GLY A 159 -4.81 0.25 2.20
CA GLY A 159 -3.87 -0.86 2.38
C GLY A 159 -2.44 -0.34 2.56
N ASP A 160 -2.01 0.57 1.70
CA ASP A 160 -0.68 1.20 1.77
C ASP A 160 -0.39 1.79 3.16
N VAL A 161 -1.28 2.64 3.67
CA VAL A 161 -1.03 3.31 4.95
C VAL A 161 -1.13 2.39 6.16
N ASN A 162 -1.68 1.18 6.01
CA ASN A 162 -1.59 0.13 7.03
C ASN A 162 -0.20 -0.51 7.10
N GLN A 163 0.64 -0.30 6.10
CA GLN A 163 2.01 -0.77 6.07
C GLN A 163 2.94 0.28 6.72
N PRO A 164 3.70 -0.09 7.77
CA PRO A 164 4.49 0.86 8.56
C PRO A 164 5.49 1.71 7.76
N MET A 165 6.07 1.16 6.69
CA MET A 165 7.05 1.91 5.89
C MET A 165 6.38 2.96 5.02
N HIS A 166 5.17 2.72 4.49
CA HIS A 166 4.38 3.75 3.79
C HIS A 166 3.97 4.89 4.74
N ALA A 167 3.61 4.53 5.99
CA ALA A 167 3.27 5.51 7.03
C ALA A 167 4.48 6.29 7.58
N ALA A 168 5.70 5.84 7.30
CA ALA A 168 6.95 6.49 7.73
C ALA A 168 7.77 7.06 6.56
N ASN A 169 7.22 7.12 5.37
CA ASN A 169 7.94 7.58 4.17
C ASN A 169 9.26 6.83 3.90
N PHE A 170 9.34 5.56 4.28
CA PHE A 170 10.50 4.70 4.04
C PHE A 170 10.34 3.97 2.71
N THR A 171 11.08 4.42 1.70
CA THR A 171 11.00 3.95 0.33
C THR A 171 12.07 2.90 0.00
N ASN A 172 12.02 2.32 -1.20
CA ASN A 172 13.10 1.44 -1.70
C ASN A 172 14.45 2.13 -1.84
N LEU A 173 14.47 3.46 -1.93
CA LEU A 173 15.71 4.25 -1.97
C LEU A 173 16.25 4.54 -0.57
N SER A 174 15.46 4.31 0.48
CA SER A 174 15.89 4.45 1.87
C SER A 174 16.93 3.38 2.23
N TYR A 175 17.89 3.74 3.11
CA TYR A 175 18.92 2.79 3.52
C TYR A 175 18.39 1.80 4.57
N PRO A 176 18.68 0.49 4.38
CA PRO A 176 19.35 -0.14 3.24
C PRO A 176 18.42 -0.27 2.03
N GLN A 177 18.98 -0.01 0.84
CA GLN A 177 18.20 -0.08 -0.41
C GLN A 177 17.61 -1.46 -0.65
N GLY A 178 16.36 -1.49 -1.14
CA GLY A 178 15.63 -2.72 -1.41
C GLY A 178 15.03 -3.39 -0.18
N PHE A 179 15.22 -2.82 1.04
CA PHE A 179 14.59 -3.35 2.25
C PHE A 179 13.07 -3.38 2.11
N HIS A 180 12.48 -2.30 1.60
CA HIS A 180 11.04 -2.15 1.45
C HIS A 180 10.45 -3.30 0.59
N SER A 181 10.89 -3.45 -0.65
CA SER A 181 10.37 -4.50 -1.54
C SER A 181 10.65 -5.93 -1.05
N LYS A 182 11.81 -6.17 -0.43
CA LYS A 182 12.11 -7.48 0.15
C LYS A 182 11.21 -7.80 1.35
N TYR A 183 10.85 -6.79 2.14
CA TYR A 183 9.89 -6.96 3.22
C TYR A 183 8.52 -7.34 2.67
N GLU A 184 8.04 -6.65 1.66
CA GLU A 184 6.72 -6.93 1.06
C GLU A 184 6.63 -8.32 0.45
N ASN A 185 7.68 -8.74 -0.27
CA ASN A 185 7.79 -10.12 -0.75
C ASN A 185 7.78 -11.14 0.40
N PHE A 186 8.40 -10.82 1.52
CA PHE A 186 8.34 -11.67 2.71
C PHE A 186 6.93 -11.73 3.30
N VAL A 187 6.21 -10.61 3.37
CA VAL A 187 4.81 -10.57 3.84
C VAL A 187 3.93 -11.51 3.05
N ASP A 188 4.07 -11.59 1.73
CA ASP A 188 3.32 -12.51 0.88
C ASP A 188 3.52 -13.98 1.29
N THR A 189 4.69 -14.33 1.80
CA THR A 189 4.97 -15.71 2.22
C THR A 189 4.30 -16.09 3.54
N ILE A 190 3.97 -15.13 4.41
CA ILE A 190 3.46 -15.41 5.76
C ILE A 190 2.02 -14.96 6.01
N LYS A 191 1.44 -14.11 5.14
CA LYS A 191 0.13 -13.48 5.35
C LYS A 191 -0.99 -14.47 5.68
N ASN A 192 -0.95 -15.66 5.10
CA ASN A 192 -1.97 -16.69 5.33
C ASN A 192 -2.04 -17.23 6.77
N ASN A 193 -1.00 -16.99 7.58
CA ASN A 193 -0.97 -17.36 9.01
C ASN A 193 -1.76 -16.38 9.89
N TYR A 194 -2.21 -15.24 9.34
CA TYR A 194 -2.79 -14.12 10.11
C TYR A 194 -4.23 -13.81 9.70
N LYS A 195 -4.98 -14.80 9.23
CA LYS A 195 -6.41 -14.64 8.89
C LYS A 195 -7.24 -14.44 10.15
N VAL A 196 -8.15 -13.48 10.11
CA VAL A 196 -9.13 -13.24 11.18
C VAL A 196 -10.56 -13.27 10.65
N ALA A 197 -11.54 -13.49 11.54
CA ALA A 197 -12.93 -13.64 11.17
C ALA A 197 -13.84 -12.58 11.80
N ASP A 198 -13.28 -11.65 12.60
CA ASP A 198 -14.02 -10.64 13.34
C ASP A 198 -13.58 -9.22 12.96
N GLY A 199 -14.53 -8.29 12.99
CA GLY A 199 -14.28 -6.86 12.77
C GLY A 199 -13.90 -6.08 14.02
N ASN A 200 -13.93 -6.72 15.15
CA ASN A 200 -13.61 -6.34 16.53
C ASN A 200 -13.16 -4.87 16.74
N GLY A 201 -14.11 -4.00 17.03
CA GLY A 201 -13.84 -2.59 17.34
C GLY A 201 -13.65 -1.65 16.13
N TYR A 202 -13.68 -2.16 14.92
CA TYR A 202 -13.44 -1.36 13.71
C TYR A 202 -14.71 -0.96 12.94
N TRP A 203 -15.92 -1.43 13.30
CA TRP A 203 -17.15 -1.10 12.58
C TRP A 203 -17.54 0.39 12.59
N ASN A 204 -17.09 1.12 13.62
CA ASN A 204 -17.27 2.58 13.75
C ASN A 204 -16.02 3.28 14.24
N TRP A 205 -14.87 2.78 13.83
CA TRP A 205 -13.59 3.12 14.44
C TRP A 205 -13.22 4.61 14.40
N LYS A 206 -13.43 5.27 13.24
CA LYS A 206 -13.07 6.69 13.03
C LYS A 206 -14.25 7.56 12.57
N GLY A 207 -15.49 7.16 12.89
CA GLY A 207 -16.68 7.91 12.50
C GLY A 207 -16.95 7.87 11.00
N VAL A 208 -17.47 8.96 10.45
CA VAL A 208 -18.05 9.00 9.09
C VAL A 208 -17.13 9.59 8.01
N ASN A 209 -15.97 10.10 8.39
CA ASN A 209 -15.05 10.73 7.43
C ASN A 209 -13.97 9.74 6.97
N PRO A 210 -13.88 9.42 5.67
CA PRO A 210 -12.87 8.49 5.15
C PRO A 210 -11.42 8.95 5.38
N GLU A 211 -11.17 10.26 5.42
CA GLU A 211 -9.83 10.80 5.70
C GLU A 211 -9.35 10.46 7.12
N ASP A 212 -10.26 10.46 8.10
CA ASP A 212 -9.94 10.12 9.49
C ASP A 212 -9.62 8.62 9.65
N TRP A 213 -10.24 7.77 8.83
CA TRP A 213 -9.93 6.34 8.79
C TRP A 213 -8.53 6.09 8.24
N ILE A 214 -8.20 6.70 7.11
CA ILE A 214 -6.87 6.55 6.48
C ILE A 214 -5.79 7.16 7.37
N HIS A 215 -6.04 8.33 7.97
CA HIS A 215 -5.12 8.93 8.94
C HIS A 215 -4.92 8.05 10.17
N GLY A 216 -6.00 7.53 10.74
CA GLY A 216 -5.94 6.64 11.90
C GLY A 216 -5.17 5.35 11.62
N ALA A 217 -5.34 4.77 10.43
CA ALA A 217 -4.58 3.60 9.98
C ALA A 217 -3.08 3.92 9.89
N ALA A 218 -2.73 5.06 9.29
CA ALA A 218 -1.33 5.53 9.20
C ALA A 218 -0.71 5.77 10.58
N VAL A 219 -1.44 6.40 11.52
CA VAL A 219 -0.97 6.61 12.90
C VAL A 219 -0.66 5.28 13.57
N ALA A 220 -1.58 4.32 13.50
CA ALA A 220 -1.40 2.99 14.09
C ALA A 220 -0.24 2.22 13.45
N ALA A 221 -0.10 2.30 12.11
CA ALA A 221 1.01 1.66 11.39
C ALA A 221 2.37 2.29 11.73
N LYS A 222 2.44 3.62 11.81
CA LYS A 222 3.69 4.33 12.12
C LYS A 222 4.21 4.01 13.53
N GLN A 223 3.32 3.78 14.50
CA GLN A 223 3.72 3.34 15.84
C GLN A 223 4.47 2.00 15.82
N ASP A 224 4.18 1.15 14.85
CA ASP A 224 4.80 -0.16 14.67
C ASP A 224 6.06 -0.11 13.76
N TYR A 225 6.41 1.05 13.21
CA TYR A 225 7.53 1.19 12.27
C TYR A 225 8.86 0.68 12.83
N ALA A 226 9.16 1.01 14.09
CA ALA A 226 10.41 0.57 14.73
C ALA A 226 10.50 -0.95 14.94
N GLY A 227 9.36 -1.65 14.97
CA GLY A 227 9.31 -3.11 15.00
C GLY A 227 9.70 -3.79 13.69
N ILE A 228 9.76 -3.01 12.60
CA ILE A 228 10.15 -3.49 11.27
C ILE A 228 11.48 -2.88 10.84
N VAL A 229 11.63 -1.56 10.97
CA VAL A 229 12.80 -0.82 10.52
C VAL A 229 13.51 -0.18 11.71
N ASN A 230 14.59 -0.80 12.14
CA ASN A 230 15.46 -0.35 13.22
C ASN A 230 16.94 -0.67 12.91
N GLY A 231 17.87 -0.30 13.79
CA GLY A 231 19.30 -0.53 13.59
C GLY A 231 19.64 -2.01 13.40
N THR A 232 19.02 -2.89 14.18
CA THR A 232 19.28 -4.34 14.16
C THR A 232 18.74 -4.97 12.88
N THR A 233 17.49 -4.68 12.51
CA THR A 233 16.88 -5.24 11.29
C THR A 233 17.57 -4.74 10.03
N LYS A 234 18.04 -3.50 10.01
CA LYS A 234 18.85 -2.96 8.89
C LYS A 234 20.21 -3.68 8.77
N ASP A 235 20.92 -3.90 9.88
CA ASP A 235 22.18 -4.63 9.89
C ASP A 235 22.00 -6.08 9.41
N TRP A 236 21.00 -6.78 9.94
CA TRP A 236 20.70 -8.15 9.51
C TRP A 236 20.28 -8.23 8.05
N PHE A 237 19.50 -7.28 7.57
CA PHE A 237 19.11 -7.21 6.16
C PHE A 237 20.32 -7.07 5.23
N VAL A 238 21.28 -6.19 5.57
CA VAL A 238 22.50 -6.03 4.78
C VAL A 238 23.33 -7.32 4.77
N ARG A 239 23.49 -7.96 5.93
CA ARG A 239 24.22 -9.24 6.06
C ARG A 239 23.50 -10.41 5.39
N ALA A 240 22.19 -10.35 5.27
CA ALA A 240 21.39 -11.36 4.58
C ALA A 240 21.79 -11.55 3.10
N ALA A 241 22.46 -10.56 2.49
CA ALA A 241 22.98 -10.68 1.13
C ALA A 241 24.05 -11.79 0.97
N VAL A 242 24.72 -12.16 2.08
CA VAL A 242 25.82 -13.15 2.07
C VAL A 242 25.63 -14.26 3.11
N SER A 243 24.56 -14.24 3.89
CA SER A 243 24.31 -15.21 4.96
C SER A 243 22.84 -15.51 5.17
N GLN A 244 22.46 -16.77 5.00
CA GLN A 244 21.10 -17.26 5.28
C GLN A 244 20.71 -17.06 6.74
N GLU A 245 21.63 -17.22 7.68
CA GLU A 245 21.40 -17.01 9.11
C GLU A 245 20.85 -15.60 9.39
N TYR A 246 21.45 -14.56 8.78
CA TYR A 246 20.97 -13.19 8.95
C TYR A 246 19.65 -12.92 8.23
N ALA A 247 19.42 -13.58 7.10
CA ALA A 247 18.11 -13.54 6.44
C ALA A 247 17.01 -14.09 7.35
N ASP A 248 17.28 -15.20 8.03
CA ASP A 248 16.31 -15.84 8.94
C ASP A 248 16.10 -15.01 10.22
N LYS A 249 17.17 -14.42 10.80
CA LYS A 249 17.07 -13.49 11.92
C LYS A 249 16.23 -12.27 11.58
N TRP A 250 16.47 -11.66 10.42
CA TRP A 250 15.71 -10.50 9.97
C TRP A 250 14.22 -10.85 9.81
N ARG A 251 13.90 -11.96 9.12
CA ARG A 251 12.50 -12.41 8.94
C ARG A 251 11.82 -12.68 10.28
N ALA A 252 12.49 -13.40 11.19
CA ALA A 252 11.96 -13.73 12.51
C ALA A 252 11.61 -12.45 13.30
N GLU A 253 12.50 -11.46 13.28
CA GLU A 253 12.33 -10.21 14.03
C GLU A 253 11.12 -9.41 13.55
N VAL A 254 10.94 -9.28 12.23
CA VAL A 254 9.83 -8.48 11.69
C VAL A 254 8.48 -9.20 11.72
N THR A 255 8.46 -10.53 11.92
CA THR A 255 7.26 -11.37 11.79
C THR A 255 6.14 -10.98 12.75
N LEU A 256 6.45 -10.74 14.02
CA LEU A 256 5.43 -10.43 15.04
C LEU A 256 4.69 -9.13 14.72
N THR A 257 5.44 -8.08 14.41
CA THR A 257 4.89 -6.77 14.05
C THR A 257 4.11 -6.86 12.75
N THR A 258 4.63 -7.59 11.76
CA THR A 258 3.95 -7.86 10.49
C THR A 258 2.61 -8.54 10.70
N GLY A 259 2.58 -9.59 11.54
CA GLY A 259 1.34 -10.31 11.84
C GLY A 259 0.28 -9.43 12.49
N LYS A 260 0.68 -8.60 13.45
CA LYS A 260 -0.20 -7.58 14.06
C LYS A 260 -0.79 -6.65 12.98
N ARG A 261 0.04 -6.12 12.08
CA ARG A 261 -0.40 -5.21 11.02
C ARG A 261 -1.35 -5.88 10.02
N LEU A 262 -1.08 -7.14 9.64
CA LEU A 262 -1.97 -7.90 8.76
C LEU A 262 -3.36 -8.12 9.39
N VAL A 263 -3.42 -8.43 10.67
CA VAL A 263 -4.68 -8.59 11.42
C VAL A 263 -5.46 -7.27 11.45
N GLU A 264 -4.79 -6.17 11.79
CA GLU A 264 -5.45 -4.85 11.85
C GLU A 264 -5.88 -4.36 10.47
N ALA A 265 -5.06 -4.54 9.43
CA ALA A 265 -5.42 -4.14 8.07
C ALA A 265 -6.72 -4.80 7.60
N GLN A 266 -6.93 -6.09 7.85
CA GLN A 266 -8.18 -6.79 7.51
C GLN A 266 -9.39 -6.16 8.20
N ARG A 267 -9.29 -5.88 9.50
CA ARG A 267 -10.38 -5.29 10.30
C ARG A 267 -10.69 -3.86 9.90
N VAL A 268 -9.65 -3.03 9.74
CA VAL A 268 -9.79 -1.64 9.27
C VAL A 268 -10.45 -1.60 7.90
N THR A 269 -10.03 -2.47 6.98
CA THR A 269 -10.59 -2.56 5.63
C THR A 269 -12.06 -2.98 5.66
N ALA A 270 -12.44 -3.97 6.49
CA ALA A 270 -13.85 -4.38 6.65
C ALA A 270 -14.72 -3.22 7.17
N GLY A 271 -14.26 -2.51 8.21
CA GLY A 271 -14.97 -1.35 8.74
C GLY A 271 -15.07 -0.19 7.74
N TYR A 272 -14.03 0.04 6.94
CA TYR A 272 -14.01 1.08 5.92
C TYR A 272 -14.96 0.78 4.74
N ILE A 273 -15.05 -0.49 4.34
CA ILE A 273 -16.05 -0.93 3.35
C ILE A 273 -17.47 -0.73 3.93
N GLN A 274 -17.70 -1.11 5.20
CA GLN A 274 -18.99 -0.89 5.85
C GLN A 274 -19.35 0.61 5.91
N LEU A 275 -18.39 1.47 6.23
CA LEU A 275 -18.57 2.93 6.19
C LEU A 275 -19.05 3.40 4.81
N TRP A 276 -18.47 2.84 3.73
CA TRP A 276 -18.89 3.20 2.37
C TRP A 276 -20.35 2.81 2.11
N PHE A 277 -20.75 1.61 2.51
CA PHE A 277 -22.15 1.16 2.40
C PHE A 277 -23.10 2.04 3.21
N ASP A 278 -22.76 2.36 4.46
CA ASP A 278 -23.59 3.19 5.34
C ASP A 278 -23.71 4.63 4.81
N THR A 279 -22.68 5.10 4.11
CA THR A 279 -22.67 6.46 3.57
C THR A 279 -23.46 6.59 2.26
N TYR A 280 -23.40 5.60 1.37
CA TYR A 280 -23.87 5.76 -0.01
C TYR A 280 -24.93 4.76 -0.46
N VAL A 281 -25.03 3.59 0.17
CA VAL A 281 -25.92 2.51 -0.27
C VAL A 281 -27.14 2.35 0.65
N ASN A 282 -26.95 2.46 1.96
CA ASN A 282 -28.00 2.22 2.96
C ASN A 282 -28.88 3.45 3.26
N ARG A 283 -28.78 4.51 2.50
CA ARG A 283 -29.57 5.75 2.70
C ARG A 283 -30.95 5.68 2.12
#